data_71a97880b50484a162d160930bf19a24
#
_entry.id   71a97880b50484a162d160930bf19a24
#
_cell.length_a   1.000
_cell.length_b   1.000
_cell.length_c   1.000
_cell.angle_alpha   90.00
_cell.angle_beta   90.00
_cell.angle_gamma   90.00
#
_symmetry.space_group_name_H-M   'P 1'
#
loop_
_entity.id
_entity.type
_entity.pdbx_description
1 polymer ?
#
loop_
_entity_poly.entity_id
_entity_poly.type
_entity_poly.pdbx_seq_one_letter_code
_entity_poly.pdbx_strand_id
1 'polypeptide(L)'
;MYHQPREVSRIYMFLDIKGSTSIAEKLSNRIYSAFLKEFFYDVSDAIILYKGEIYQYVGDEIIVVWPLRKANENCIHCFFKMVEIIKEKESIYQAKYELVPAFKAGIHTGQVVETEVGKQKKEIVYHGDVLNTTSRIEGKCNELGQKLLISQDMLSHLNLGNDFHVEEKGEIELRGKSKKMALYGVKLVMNQHKHLL
;
A
#
# COMPACT_ATOMS: atom_id res chain seq x y z
N MET A 1 -2.63 10.32 -30.56
CA MET A 1 -2.15 8.95 -30.83
C MET A 1 -2.21 8.24 -29.49
N TYR A 2 -3.02 7.19 -29.35
CA TYR A 2 -3.09 6.42 -28.10
C TYR A 2 -1.84 5.57 -27.98
N HIS A 3 -1.28 5.44 -26.77
CA HIS A 3 -0.24 4.46 -26.52
C HIS A 3 -0.82 3.05 -26.75
N GLN A 4 -0.13 2.26 -27.55
CA GLN A 4 -0.55 0.87 -27.77
C GLN A 4 -0.48 0.09 -26.46
N PRO A 5 -1.45 -0.82 -26.21
CA PRO A 5 -1.40 -1.70 -25.04
C PRO A 5 -0.07 -2.46 -24.99
N ARG A 6 0.54 -2.51 -23.82
CA ARG A 6 1.80 -3.24 -23.60
C ARG A 6 1.74 -4.08 -22.32
N GLU A 7 2.30 -5.27 -22.37
CA GLU A 7 2.49 -6.08 -21.18
C GLU A 7 3.67 -5.57 -20.38
N VAL A 8 3.45 -5.34 -19.10
CA VAL A 8 4.46 -4.86 -18.16
C VAL A 8 4.34 -5.58 -16.83
N SER A 9 5.45 -5.75 -16.11
CA SER A 9 5.44 -6.24 -14.74
C SER A 9 5.47 -5.07 -13.77
N ARG A 10 4.53 -5.06 -12.81
CA ARG A 10 4.35 -3.98 -11.83
C ARG A 10 4.21 -4.54 -10.43
N ILE A 11 4.60 -3.73 -9.46
CA ILE A 11 4.32 -3.92 -8.04
C ILE A 11 3.19 -2.96 -7.68
N TYR A 12 2.17 -3.45 -6.96
CA TYR A 12 1.05 -2.65 -6.45
C TYR A 12 1.03 -2.71 -4.92
N MET A 13 0.81 -1.55 -4.30
CA MET A 13 0.44 -1.41 -2.91
C MET A 13 -0.95 -0.81 -2.84
N PHE A 14 -1.87 -1.51 -2.18
CA PHE A 14 -3.16 -1.01 -1.77
C PHE A 14 -3.05 -0.65 -0.29
N LEU A 15 -3.26 0.60 0.04
CA LEU A 15 -3.15 1.14 1.39
C LEU A 15 -4.48 1.76 1.79
N ASP A 16 -5.02 1.31 2.90
CA ASP A 16 -6.35 1.65 3.40
C ASP A 16 -6.31 2.09 4.86
N ILE A 17 -7.15 3.08 5.23
CA ILE A 17 -7.25 3.58 6.60
C ILE A 17 -8.09 2.63 7.44
N LYS A 18 -7.54 2.18 8.57
CA LYS A 18 -8.27 1.30 9.49
C LYS A 18 -9.42 2.03 10.16
N GLY A 19 -10.61 1.41 10.07
CA GLY A 19 -11.80 1.92 10.74
C GLY A 19 -12.36 3.20 10.12
N SER A 20 -12.08 3.46 8.85
CA SER A 20 -12.54 4.64 8.10
C SER A 20 -14.03 4.88 8.18
N THR A 21 -14.84 3.83 8.12
CA THR A 21 -16.30 3.92 8.30
C THR A 21 -16.66 4.51 9.66
N SER A 22 -16.08 4.01 10.75
CA SER A 22 -16.31 4.53 12.10
C SER A 22 -15.77 5.95 12.28
N ILE A 23 -14.68 6.30 11.59
CA ILE A 23 -14.15 7.66 11.57
C ILE A 23 -15.12 8.59 10.84
N ALA A 24 -15.63 8.17 9.68
CA ALA A 24 -16.62 8.93 8.89
C ALA A 24 -17.94 9.16 9.64
N GLU A 25 -18.37 8.21 10.48
CA GLU A 25 -19.55 8.35 11.33
C GLU A 25 -19.33 9.34 12.48
N LYS A 26 -18.11 9.47 13.00
CA LYS A 26 -17.76 10.38 14.11
C LYS A 26 -17.50 11.79 13.64
N LEU A 27 -16.88 11.97 12.49
CA LEU A 27 -16.55 13.26 11.92
C LEU A 27 -17.66 13.73 10.97
N SER A 28 -17.88 15.05 10.87
CA SER A 28 -18.71 15.56 9.78
C SER A 28 -18.05 15.28 8.42
N ASN A 29 -18.84 15.18 7.35
CA ASN A 29 -18.32 14.92 6.00
C ASN A 29 -17.21 15.89 5.60
N ARG A 30 -17.30 17.16 6.00
CA ARG A 30 -16.29 18.19 5.73
C ARG A 30 -14.98 17.90 6.48
N ILE A 31 -15.07 17.54 7.76
CA ILE A 31 -13.89 17.25 8.59
C ILE A 31 -13.25 15.94 8.12
N TYR A 32 -14.07 14.92 7.82
CA TYR A 32 -13.56 13.65 7.26
C TYR A 32 -12.82 13.84 5.94
N SER A 33 -13.38 14.67 5.03
CA SER A 33 -12.69 15.01 3.78
C SER A 33 -11.36 15.74 4.01
N ALA A 34 -11.31 16.67 4.98
CA ALA A 34 -10.07 17.35 5.35
C ALA A 34 -9.04 16.39 5.95
N PHE A 35 -9.48 15.46 6.80
CA PHE A 35 -8.65 14.40 7.37
C PHE A 35 -8.04 13.49 6.30
N LEU A 36 -8.83 13.00 5.34
CA LEU A 36 -8.34 12.18 4.23
C LEU A 36 -7.32 12.95 3.37
N LYS A 37 -7.63 14.22 3.04
CA LYS A 37 -6.74 15.06 2.26
C LYS A 37 -5.39 15.25 2.95
N GLU A 38 -5.38 15.52 4.27
CA GLU A 38 -4.14 15.68 5.04
C GLU A 38 -3.36 14.38 5.11
N PHE A 39 -4.03 13.25 5.37
CA PHE A 39 -3.40 11.94 5.38
C PHE A 39 -2.75 11.60 4.03
N PHE A 40 -3.46 11.74 2.93
CA PHE A 40 -2.91 11.47 1.60
C PHE A 40 -1.75 12.38 1.25
N TYR A 41 -1.82 13.65 1.65
CA TYR A 41 -0.73 14.61 1.46
C TYR A 41 0.53 14.15 2.21
N ASP A 42 0.38 13.78 3.47
CA ASP A 42 1.49 13.39 4.33
C ASP A 42 2.17 12.08 3.86
N VAL A 43 1.40 11.06 3.50
CA VAL A 43 1.98 9.79 3.01
C VAL A 43 2.59 9.92 1.61
N SER A 44 2.20 10.93 0.83
CA SER A 44 2.76 11.18 -0.51
C SER A 44 4.25 11.49 -0.48
N ASP A 45 4.77 12.08 0.59
CA ASP A 45 6.21 12.34 0.74
C ASP A 45 7.02 11.04 0.71
N ALA A 46 6.52 9.99 1.37
CA ALA A 46 7.16 8.67 1.33
C ALA A 46 7.08 8.05 -0.08
N ILE A 47 5.95 8.22 -0.78
CA ILE A 47 5.78 7.70 -2.14
C ILE A 47 6.80 8.32 -3.08
N ILE A 48 6.95 9.65 -3.03
CA ILE A 48 7.93 10.39 -3.84
C ILE A 48 9.35 9.95 -3.50
N LEU A 49 9.69 9.88 -2.20
CA LEU A 49 11.02 9.48 -1.73
C LEU A 49 11.43 8.10 -2.26
N TYR A 50 10.50 7.14 -2.25
CA TYR A 50 10.74 5.78 -2.70
C TYR A 50 10.28 5.50 -4.14
N LYS A 51 10.13 6.56 -4.95
CA LYS A 51 9.88 6.50 -6.40
C LYS A 51 8.65 5.67 -6.77
N GLY A 52 7.61 5.72 -5.93
CA GLY A 52 6.29 5.20 -6.25
C GLY A 52 5.50 6.20 -7.08
N GLU A 53 4.58 5.70 -7.86
CA GLU A 53 3.61 6.51 -8.61
C GLU A 53 2.21 6.25 -8.03
N ILE A 54 1.48 7.32 -7.71
CA ILE A 54 0.09 7.19 -7.29
C ILE A 54 -0.74 6.86 -8.51
N TYR A 55 -1.31 5.67 -8.52
CA TYR A 55 -2.19 5.23 -9.59
C TYR A 55 -3.59 5.79 -9.41
N GLN A 56 -4.15 5.65 -8.20
CA GLN A 56 -5.53 6.05 -7.92
C GLN A 56 -5.75 6.34 -6.44
N TYR A 57 -6.72 7.23 -6.16
CA TYR A 57 -7.38 7.37 -4.86
C TYR A 57 -8.80 6.81 -4.99
N VAL A 58 -9.21 5.90 -4.12
CA VAL A 58 -10.54 5.27 -4.12
C VAL A 58 -11.12 5.37 -2.71
N GLY A 59 -11.91 6.42 -2.46
CA GLY A 59 -12.43 6.68 -1.10
C GLY A 59 -11.30 7.00 -0.13
N ASP A 60 -11.08 6.12 0.83
CA ASP A 60 -10.02 6.18 1.85
C ASP A 60 -8.79 5.32 1.51
N GLU A 61 -8.78 4.75 0.32
CA GLU A 61 -7.68 3.93 -0.20
C GLU A 61 -6.80 4.71 -1.18
N ILE A 62 -5.49 4.46 -1.12
CA ILE A 62 -4.51 4.91 -2.11
C ILE A 62 -3.83 3.70 -2.75
N ILE A 63 -3.80 3.69 -4.08
CA ILE A 63 -3.13 2.66 -4.86
C ILE A 63 -1.83 3.23 -5.41
N VAL A 64 -0.71 2.62 -5.02
CA VAL A 64 0.63 3.02 -5.45
C VAL A 64 1.23 1.92 -6.32
N VAL A 65 1.93 2.31 -7.38
CA VAL A 65 2.54 1.39 -8.34
C VAL A 65 4.03 1.68 -8.51
N TRP A 66 4.80 0.60 -8.67
CA TRP A 66 6.22 0.64 -9.04
C TRP A 66 6.48 -0.29 -10.22
N PRO A 67 7.44 0.02 -11.09
CA PRO A 67 7.94 -0.97 -12.04
C PRO A 67 8.68 -2.09 -11.30
N LEU A 68 8.43 -3.34 -11.65
CA LEU A 68 9.21 -4.47 -11.13
C LEU A 68 10.63 -4.43 -11.72
N ARG A 69 11.63 -4.13 -10.88
CA ARG A 69 13.04 -3.93 -11.27
C ARG A 69 13.97 -4.48 -10.17
N LYS A 70 15.22 -3.95 -10.12
CA LYS A 70 16.22 -4.36 -9.12
C LYS A 70 16.02 -3.78 -7.71
N ALA A 71 15.32 -2.65 -7.56
CA ALA A 71 15.09 -1.98 -6.26
C ALA A 71 13.64 -2.14 -5.83
N ASN A 72 13.17 -3.40 -5.74
CA ASN A 72 11.79 -3.71 -5.41
C ASN A 72 11.46 -3.47 -3.93
N GLU A 73 12.48 -3.41 -3.06
CA GLU A 73 12.37 -3.11 -1.63
C GLU A 73 11.81 -1.71 -1.35
N ASN A 74 11.85 -0.82 -2.34
CA ASN A 74 11.33 0.54 -2.21
C ASN A 74 9.86 0.57 -1.75
N CYS A 75 9.03 -0.37 -2.18
CA CYS A 75 7.64 -0.44 -1.75
C CYS A 75 7.51 -0.75 -0.25
N ILE A 76 8.40 -1.60 0.29
CA ILE A 76 8.44 -1.93 1.72
C ILE A 76 8.93 -0.73 2.53
N HIS A 77 10.05 -0.13 2.13
CA HIS A 77 10.59 1.07 2.78
C HIS A 77 9.59 2.24 2.75
N CYS A 78 8.87 2.40 1.63
CA CYS A 78 7.81 3.40 1.48
C CYS A 78 6.73 3.23 2.56
N PHE A 79 6.22 2.02 2.75
CA PHE A 79 5.21 1.75 3.77
C PHE A 79 5.69 2.11 5.19
N PHE A 80 6.90 1.71 5.56
CA PHE A 80 7.43 2.01 6.89
C PHE A 80 7.77 3.47 7.07
N LYS A 81 8.18 4.19 6.01
CA LYS A 81 8.35 5.65 6.06
C LYS A 81 7.02 6.38 6.24
N MET A 82 5.94 5.90 5.63
CA MET A 82 4.59 6.43 5.91
C MET A 82 4.23 6.27 7.38
N VAL A 83 4.52 5.11 7.99
CA VAL A 83 4.28 4.87 9.42
C VAL A 83 5.09 5.86 10.29
N GLU A 84 6.34 6.11 9.94
CA GLU A 84 7.20 7.10 10.63
C GLU A 84 6.63 8.52 10.52
N ILE A 85 6.28 8.97 9.31
CA ILE A 85 5.70 10.31 9.06
C ILE A 85 4.43 10.52 9.89
N ILE A 86 3.52 9.55 9.89
CA ILE A 86 2.26 9.67 10.65
C ILE A 86 2.54 9.68 12.16
N LYS A 87 3.52 8.91 12.64
CA LYS A 87 3.95 8.94 14.03
C LYS A 87 4.54 10.31 14.43
N GLU A 88 5.36 10.91 13.59
CA GLU A 88 5.92 12.26 13.83
C GLU A 88 4.83 13.34 13.89
N LYS A 89 3.72 13.15 13.17
CA LYS A 89 2.57 14.07 13.13
C LYS A 89 1.43 13.71 14.10
N GLU A 90 1.63 12.73 14.97
CA GLU A 90 0.62 12.24 15.92
C GLU A 90 -0.06 13.36 16.70
N SER A 91 0.71 14.28 17.26
CA SER A 91 0.19 15.43 18.03
C SER A 91 -0.67 16.37 17.19
N ILE A 92 -0.34 16.55 15.91
CA ILE A 92 -1.10 17.40 14.99
C ILE A 92 -2.46 16.75 14.68
N TYR A 93 -2.46 15.46 14.35
CA TYR A 93 -3.70 14.69 14.08
C TYR A 93 -4.59 14.66 15.33
N GLN A 94 -3.99 14.39 16.48
CA GLN A 94 -4.73 14.36 17.75
C GLN A 94 -5.38 15.72 18.07
N ALA A 95 -4.67 16.83 17.85
CA ALA A 95 -5.19 18.17 18.11
C ALA A 95 -6.30 18.59 17.14
N LYS A 96 -6.19 18.18 15.85
CA LYS A 96 -7.17 18.58 14.81
C LYS A 96 -8.40 17.69 14.73
N TYR A 97 -8.23 16.39 14.93
CA TYR A 97 -9.23 15.38 14.60
C TYR A 97 -9.61 14.50 15.80
N GLU A 98 -8.95 14.66 16.93
CA GLU A 98 -9.10 13.81 18.13
C GLU A 98 -8.79 12.33 17.85
N LEU A 99 -8.05 12.05 16.78
CA LEU A 99 -7.62 10.71 16.36
C LEU A 99 -6.32 10.78 15.57
N VAL A 100 -5.61 9.67 15.53
CA VAL A 100 -4.40 9.48 14.70
C VAL A 100 -4.71 8.41 13.66
N PRO A 101 -4.44 8.65 12.35
CA PRO A 101 -4.74 7.67 11.34
C PRO A 101 -3.90 6.40 11.52
N ALA A 102 -4.57 5.27 11.63
CA ALA A 102 -3.96 3.95 11.50
C ALA A 102 -4.31 3.38 10.12
N PHE A 103 -3.36 2.72 9.49
CA PHE A 103 -3.55 2.18 8.15
C PHE A 103 -2.89 0.82 7.99
N LYS A 104 -3.25 0.12 6.94
CA LYS A 104 -2.76 -1.19 6.57
C LYS A 104 -2.52 -1.24 5.07
N ALA A 105 -1.67 -2.15 4.61
CA ALA A 105 -1.42 -2.31 3.20
C ALA A 105 -1.21 -3.77 2.79
N GLY A 106 -1.62 -4.07 1.55
CA GLY A 106 -1.29 -5.28 0.83
C GLY A 106 -0.37 -4.98 -0.34
N ILE A 107 0.67 -5.78 -0.55
CA ILE A 107 1.59 -5.63 -1.68
C ILE A 107 1.65 -6.93 -2.49
N HIS A 108 1.51 -6.80 -3.79
CA HIS A 108 1.61 -7.90 -4.75
C HIS A 108 2.28 -7.44 -6.04
N THR A 109 2.76 -8.38 -6.83
CA THR A 109 3.39 -8.13 -8.13
C THR A 109 2.90 -9.11 -9.17
N GLY A 110 2.93 -8.70 -10.42
CA GLY A 110 2.61 -9.56 -11.56
C GLY A 110 2.55 -8.79 -12.88
N GLN A 111 2.19 -9.51 -13.93
CA GLN A 111 2.02 -8.95 -15.27
C GLN A 111 0.65 -8.30 -15.42
N VAL A 112 0.62 -7.15 -16.04
CA VAL A 112 -0.58 -6.39 -16.41
C VAL A 112 -0.45 -5.86 -17.82
N VAL A 113 -1.57 -5.58 -18.47
CA VAL A 113 -1.60 -4.81 -19.71
C VAL A 113 -1.82 -3.35 -19.35
N GLU A 114 -0.82 -2.52 -19.64
CA GLU A 114 -0.87 -1.07 -19.50
C GLU A 114 -1.42 -0.46 -20.79
N THR A 115 -2.45 0.34 -20.69
CA THR A 115 -3.06 1.03 -21.84
C THR A 115 -3.53 2.42 -21.48
N GLU A 116 -3.55 3.33 -22.47
CA GLU A 116 -4.15 4.66 -22.34
C GLU A 116 -5.63 4.59 -22.75
N VAL A 117 -6.51 5.05 -21.90
CA VAL A 117 -7.95 5.12 -22.16
C VAL A 117 -8.49 6.54 -22.01
N GLY A 118 -9.63 6.79 -22.63
CA GLY A 118 -10.37 8.06 -22.51
C GLY A 118 -10.15 9.03 -23.67
N LYS A 119 -11.19 9.78 -23.98
CA LYS A 119 -11.19 10.80 -25.06
C LYS A 119 -11.02 12.21 -24.49
N GLN A 120 -11.77 12.55 -23.44
CA GLN A 120 -11.72 13.87 -22.80
C GLN A 120 -10.67 13.92 -21.68
N LYS A 121 -10.61 12.87 -20.87
CA LYS A 121 -9.61 12.66 -19.83
C LYS A 121 -8.85 11.39 -20.17
N LYS A 122 -7.56 11.52 -20.43
CA LYS A 122 -6.68 10.38 -20.72
C LYS A 122 -6.08 9.86 -19.43
N GLU A 123 -6.20 8.58 -19.21
CA GLU A 123 -5.64 7.90 -18.05
C GLU A 123 -4.92 6.62 -18.48
N ILE A 124 -3.86 6.29 -17.77
CA ILE A 124 -3.22 4.99 -17.87
C ILE A 124 -4.03 4.02 -17.01
N VAL A 125 -4.46 2.93 -17.61
CA VAL A 125 -5.21 1.87 -16.95
C VAL A 125 -4.44 0.56 -17.07
N TYR A 126 -4.45 -0.18 -15.98
CA TYR A 126 -3.82 -1.51 -15.90
C TYR A 126 -4.90 -2.58 -15.87
N HIS A 127 -4.83 -3.51 -16.82
CA HIS A 127 -5.72 -4.66 -16.91
C HIS A 127 -4.99 -5.94 -16.49
N GLY A 128 -5.58 -6.70 -15.59
CA GLY A 128 -5.05 -7.96 -15.09
C GLY A 128 -5.59 -8.31 -13.71
N ASP A 129 -5.33 -9.53 -13.24
CA ASP A 129 -5.81 -10.00 -11.95
C ASP A 129 -4.96 -9.48 -10.77
N VAL A 130 -3.83 -8.83 -11.06
CA VAL A 130 -2.88 -8.35 -10.04
C VAL A 130 -3.51 -7.35 -9.09
N LEU A 131 -4.30 -6.40 -9.60
CA LEU A 131 -4.96 -5.39 -8.76
C LEU A 131 -5.99 -6.05 -7.84
N ASN A 132 -6.83 -6.94 -8.37
CA ASN A 132 -7.82 -7.67 -7.57
C ASN A 132 -7.16 -8.54 -6.49
N THR A 133 -6.04 -9.18 -6.84
CA THR A 133 -5.27 -9.98 -5.89
C THR A 133 -4.67 -9.10 -4.80
N THR A 134 -4.12 -7.92 -5.15
CA THR A 134 -3.55 -6.98 -4.19
C THR A 134 -4.61 -6.47 -3.21
N SER A 135 -5.80 -6.09 -3.70
CA SER A 135 -6.93 -5.69 -2.86
C SER A 135 -7.35 -6.78 -1.87
N ARG A 136 -7.39 -8.03 -2.32
CA ARG A 136 -7.71 -9.18 -1.45
C ARG A 136 -6.64 -9.43 -0.38
N ILE A 137 -5.35 -9.22 -0.69
CA ILE A 137 -4.26 -9.31 0.27
C ILE A 137 -4.41 -8.22 1.33
N GLU A 138 -4.68 -6.98 0.90
CA GLU A 138 -4.94 -5.86 1.81
C GLU A 138 -6.12 -6.18 2.74
N GLY A 139 -7.24 -6.68 2.21
CA GLY A 139 -8.42 -7.07 2.97
C GLY A 139 -8.16 -8.13 4.05
N LYS A 140 -7.13 -8.98 3.90
CA LYS A 140 -6.72 -9.97 4.91
C LYS A 140 -5.91 -9.39 6.07
N CYS A 141 -5.44 -8.16 5.98
CA CYS A 141 -4.62 -7.54 7.03
C CYS A 141 -5.30 -7.55 8.41
N ASN A 142 -6.59 -7.24 8.47
CA ASN A 142 -7.33 -7.21 9.74
C ASN A 142 -7.50 -8.62 10.32
N GLU A 143 -7.90 -9.59 9.50
CA GLU A 143 -8.09 -10.98 9.89
C GLU A 143 -6.79 -11.61 10.43
N LEU A 144 -5.66 -11.31 9.78
CA LEU A 144 -4.34 -11.87 10.14
C LEU A 144 -3.57 -10.98 11.13
N GLY A 145 -4.16 -9.89 11.62
CA GLY A 145 -3.54 -9.00 12.61
C GLY A 145 -2.28 -8.30 12.11
N GLN A 146 -2.19 -8.01 10.80
CA GLN A 146 -1.02 -7.41 10.19
C GLN A 146 -1.28 -5.96 9.74
N LYS A 147 -0.22 -5.14 9.76
CA LYS A 147 -0.23 -3.80 9.15
C LYS A 147 0.20 -3.86 7.69
N LEU A 148 1.11 -4.78 7.37
CA LEU A 148 1.62 -5.00 6.02
C LEU A 148 1.62 -6.49 5.71
N LEU A 149 0.93 -6.87 4.64
CA LEU A 149 0.96 -8.20 4.04
C LEU A 149 1.55 -8.12 2.64
N ILE A 150 2.39 -9.09 2.31
CA ILE A 150 2.90 -9.28 0.96
C ILE A 150 2.62 -10.69 0.47
N SER A 151 2.49 -10.85 -0.82
CA SER A 151 2.35 -12.17 -1.44
C SER A 151 3.67 -12.92 -1.50
N GLN A 152 3.60 -14.25 -1.62
CA GLN A 152 4.76 -15.08 -1.92
C GLN A 152 5.47 -14.64 -3.22
N ASP A 153 4.71 -14.29 -4.25
CA ASP A 153 5.26 -13.80 -5.51
C ASP A 153 6.07 -12.51 -5.28
N MET A 154 5.55 -11.58 -4.47
CA MET A 154 6.29 -10.36 -4.11
C MET A 154 7.56 -10.68 -3.31
N LEU A 155 7.46 -11.56 -2.31
CA LEU A 155 8.58 -11.95 -1.47
C LEU A 155 9.76 -12.51 -2.30
N SER A 156 9.46 -13.27 -3.36
CA SER A 156 10.49 -13.86 -4.24
C SER A 156 11.33 -12.82 -5.00
N HIS A 157 10.85 -11.58 -5.08
CA HIS A 157 11.52 -10.45 -5.74
C HIS A 157 12.20 -9.47 -4.76
N LEU A 158 12.17 -9.76 -3.45
CA LEU A 158 12.73 -8.91 -2.41
C LEU A 158 14.04 -9.49 -1.87
N ASN A 159 14.96 -8.60 -1.57
CA ASN A 159 16.17 -8.90 -0.79
C ASN A 159 16.14 -8.04 0.47
N LEU A 160 15.28 -8.41 1.41
CA LEU A 160 15.12 -7.71 2.68
C LEU A 160 16.30 -8.04 3.61
N GLY A 161 17.01 -7.00 4.05
CA GLY A 161 18.09 -7.14 5.03
C GLY A 161 17.57 -7.46 6.44
N ASN A 162 18.49 -7.49 7.40
CA ASN A 162 18.18 -7.83 8.81
C ASN A 162 17.29 -6.81 9.53
N ASP A 163 16.98 -5.68 8.89
CA ASP A 163 16.09 -4.66 9.44
C ASP A 163 14.61 -5.07 9.37
N PHE A 164 14.29 -6.14 8.65
CA PHE A 164 12.93 -6.63 8.49
C PHE A 164 12.78 -8.08 8.98
N HIS A 165 11.70 -8.32 9.70
CA HIS A 165 11.23 -9.65 10.04
C HIS A 165 10.07 -10.02 9.13
N VAL A 166 10.18 -11.16 8.46
CA VAL A 166 9.16 -11.70 7.54
C VAL A 166 8.68 -13.03 8.06
N GLU A 167 7.37 -13.19 8.19
CA GLU A 167 6.74 -14.40 8.74
C GLU A 167 5.50 -14.77 7.94
N GLU A 168 5.35 -16.03 7.58
CA GLU A 168 4.13 -16.53 6.94
C GLU A 168 2.94 -16.41 7.89
N LYS A 169 1.82 -15.88 7.39
CA LYS A 169 0.63 -15.56 8.18
C LYS A 169 -0.63 -16.29 7.75
N GLY A 170 -0.67 -16.79 6.52
CA GLY A 170 -1.82 -17.47 5.96
C GLY A 170 -1.78 -17.57 4.46
N GLU A 171 -2.93 -17.87 3.89
CA GLU A 171 -3.08 -18.07 2.45
C GLU A 171 -4.32 -17.34 1.92
N ILE A 172 -4.32 -17.03 0.62
CA ILE A 172 -5.51 -16.65 -0.14
C ILE A 172 -5.70 -17.59 -1.32
N GLU A 173 -6.97 -17.82 -1.68
CA GLU A 173 -7.31 -18.50 -2.93
C GLU A 173 -7.20 -17.53 -4.10
N LEU A 174 -6.57 -17.96 -5.17
CA LEU A 174 -6.52 -17.19 -6.42
C LEU A 174 -7.79 -17.43 -7.23
N ARG A 175 -8.41 -16.37 -7.73
CA ARG A 175 -9.65 -16.44 -8.49
C ARG A 175 -9.48 -17.30 -9.74
N GLY A 176 -10.36 -18.29 -9.91
CA GLY A 176 -10.34 -19.20 -11.07
C GLY A 176 -9.19 -20.20 -11.08
N LYS A 177 -8.44 -20.33 -9.99
CA LYS A 177 -7.37 -21.33 -9.86
C LYS A 177 -7.57 -22.10 -8.54
N SER A 178 -7.37 -23.41 -8.59
CA SER A 178 -7.34 -24.25 -7.37
C SER A 178 -6.12 -24.01 -6.50
N LYS A 179 -5.28 -23.05 -6.87
CA LYS A 179 -4.00 -22.76 -6.23
C LYS A 179 -4.19 -21.66 -5.17
N LYS A 180 -3.75 -21.96 -3.97
CA LYS A 180 -3.59 -21.00 -2.88
C LYS A 180 -2.24 -20.32 -2.98
N MET A 181 -2.16 -19.09 -2.50
CA MET A 181 -0.94 -18.30 -2.43
C MET A 181 -0.67 -17.90 -0.98
N ALA A 182 0.54 -18.18 -0.50
CA ALA A 182 0.95 -17.81 0.84
C ALA A 182 1.12 -16.31 0.99
N LEU A 183 0.78 -15.80 2.18
CA LEU A 183 0.89 -14.41 2.59
C LEU A 183 1.88 -14.27 3.73
N TYR A 184 2.66 -13.22 3.68
CA TYR A 184 3.71 -12.92 4.64
C TYR A 184 3.48 -11.56 5.28
N GLY A 185 3.53 -11.52 6.62
CA GLY A 185 3.59 -10.28 7.38
C GLY A 185 5.02 -9.74 7.41
N VAL A 186 5.18 -8.43 7.20
CA VAL A 186 6.48 -7.75 7.27
C VAL A 186 6.47 -6.76 8.41
N LYS A 187 7.51 -6.78 9.25
CA LYS A 187 7.71 -5.87 10.39
C LYS A 187 9.14 -5.34 10.40
N LEU A 188 9.32 -4.09 10.85
CA LEU A 188 10.65 -3.59 11.20
C LEU A 188 11.14 -4.29 12.48
N VAL A 189 12.38 -4.73 12.45
CA VAL A 189 13.10 -5.17 13.64
C VAL A 189 13.52 -3.92 14.40
N MET A 190 12.97 -3.70 15.60
CA MET A 190 13.43 -2.62 16.47
C MET A 190 14.83 -2.95 16.97
N ASN A 191 15.85 -2.40 16.35
CA ASN A 191 17.20 -2.43 16.91
C ASN A 191 17.23 -1.53 18.16
N GLN A 192 17.31 -2.13 19.35
CA GLN A 192 17.46 -1.42 20.64
C GLN A 192 18.77 -0.62 20.77
N HIS A 193 19.59 -0.51 19.71
CA HIS A 193 20.94 0.06 19.74
C HIS A 193 21.11 1.40 19.00
N LYS A 194 20.04 2.10 18.60
CA LYS A 194 20.18 3.44 17.97
C LYS A 194 19.98 4.63 18.91
N HIS A 195 20.12 4.46 20.22
CA HIS A 195 20.13 5.57 21.19
C HIS A 195 21.45 5.71 21.96
N LEU A 196 22.59 5.57 21.26
CA LEU A 196 23.89 5.94 21.82
C LEU A 196 24.78 6.48 20.68
N LEU A 197 24.52 7.71 20.26
CA LEU A 197 25.54 8.65 19.75
C LEU A 197 24.93 10.06 19.74
#